data_2ddef0a35742e72b67fb20e2f8ee873c
#
_entry.id   2ddef0a35742e72b67fb20e2f8ee873c
#
_cell.length_a   1.000
_cell.length_b   1.000
_cell.length_c   1.000
_cell.angle_alpha   90.00
_cell.angle_beta   90.00
_cell.angle_gamma   90.00
#
_symmetry.space_group_name_H-M   'P 1'
#
loop_
_entity.id
_entity.type
_entity.pdbx_description
1 polymer ?
#
loop_
_entity_poly.entity_id
_entity_poly.type
_entity_poly.pdbx_seq_one_letter_code
_entity_poly.pdbx_strand_id
1 'polypeptide(L)'
;TYAQTPRDRATELKEQAQSSLNQKDYIKARYLFKKAYEAFATRENYPQAIESGVQANALYVRENFYKEGFELCRDMDQLIWAGEQNQKKVFYDLRFLVNKERLQMYTALKNPAQAKTQLNKLEETANLAKNDSLTEVLLYTKANYYYTFNQNTQGDACFRKLINQYKEKKDYAKVSDCYKNLIGIARKANNAPLMERTYESYIVWTDSVKALTAQDELNVLKRKYDESQLTIQEKDDTLSAKQYIIIGLCVLVVILVAGLAILAAILLKFIAGNRKLKKSVKIANEHNELKTKFIQLMKTFRLLIVALLLAGTASAQRFERRAMRGEYSPMVYLISVREV
;
A
#
# COMPACT_ATOMS: atom_id res chain seq x y z
N THR A 1 12.01 -29.50 10.90
CA THR A 1 12.06 -29.41 9.43
C THR A 1 10.67 -29.76 8.89
N TYR A 2 9.83 -28.73 8.67
CA TYR A 2 8.56 -28.91 7.97
C TYR A 2 8.89 -29.14 6.50
N ALA A 3 8.62 -30.34 5.99
CA ALA A 3 8.65 -30.63 4.59
C ALA A 3 7.59 -29.74 3.90
N GLN A 4 8.03 -28.75 3.12
CA GLN A 4 7.16 -28.02 2.22
C GLN A 4 6.58 -29.04 1.23
N THR A 5 5.25 -29.20 1.24
CA THR A 5 4.55 -29.92 0.17
C THR A 5 4.97 -29.31 -1.17
N PRO A 6 5.33 -30.13 -2.19
CA PRO A 6 5.70 -29.58 -3.49
C PRO A 6 4.59 -28.67 -4.00
N ARG A 7 4.91 -27.39 -4.18
CA ARG A 7 3.95 -26.43 -4.77
C ARG A 7 3.51 -26.97 -6.11
N ASP A 8 2.21 -26.94 -6.32
CA ASP A 8 1.64 -27.35 -7.58
C ASP A 8 2.12 -26.45 -8.72
N ARG A 9 2.72 -27.03 -9.76
CA ARG A 9 3.27 -26.33 -10.93
C ARG A 9 2.27 -25.34 -11.55
N ALA A 10 0.98 -25.67 -11.58
CA ALA A 10 -0.05 -24.78 -12.13
C ALA A 10 -0.20 -23.52 -11.27
N THR A 11 -0.18 -23.66 -9.96
CA THR A 11 -0.21 -22.55 -8.99
C THR A 11 1.07 -21.72 -9.09
N GLU A 12 2.23 -22.32 -9.21
CA GLU A 12 3.51 -21.61 -9.40
C GLU A 12 3.50 -20.76 -10.68
N LEU A 13 3.00 -21.32 -11.79
CA LEU A 13 2.87 -20.58 -13.05
C LEU A 13 1.93 -19.37 -12.90
N LYS A 14 0.82 -19.51 -12.19
CA LYS A 14 -0.12 -18.42 -11.91
C LYS A 14 0.52 -17.34 -11.04
N GLU A 15 1.26 -17.71 -9.99
CA GLU A 15 1.98 -16.77 -9.11
C GLU A 15 3.08 -16.03 -9.89
N GLN A 16 3.85 -16.71 -10.73
CA GLN A 16 4.86 -16.12 -11.60
C GLN A 16 4.23 -15.17 -12.62
N ALA A 17 3.07 -15.52 -13.17
CA ALA A 17 2.31 -14.68 -14.08
C ALA A 17 1.86 -13.39 -13.37
N GLN A 18 1.34 -13.49 -12.16
CA GLN A 18 0.93 -12.35 -11.35
C GLN A 18 2.13 -11.46 -10.98
N SER A 19 3.27 -12.05 -10.64
CA SER A 19 4.52 -11.31 -10.37
C SER A 19 4.97 -10.52 -11.61
N SER A 20 4.96 -11.17 -12.78
CA SER A 20 5.31 -10.53 -14.07
C SER A 20 4.34 -9.39 -14.42
N LEU A 21 3.05 -9.58 -14.15
CA LEU A 21 2.03 -8.54 -14.33
C LEU A 21 2.30 -7.32 -13.43
N ASN A 22 2.66 -7.53 -12.18
CA ASN A 22 3.00 -6.48 -11.23
C ASN A 22 4.27 -5.72 -11.64
N GLN A 23 5.22 -6.41 -12.29
CA GLN A 23 6.43 -5.83 -12.88
C GLN A 23 6.17 -5.16 -14.24
N LYS A 24 4.93 -5.18 -14.73
CA LYS A 24 4.52 -4.66 -16.04
C LYS A 24 5.15 -5.40 -17.23
N ASP A 25 5.68 -6.58 -17.02
CA ASP A 25 6.12 -7.48 -18.11
C ASP A 25 4.91 -8.24 -18.66
N TYR A 26 4.14 -7.56 -19.49
CA TYR A 26 2.85 -8.05 -19.99
C TYR A 26 2.99 -9.25 -20.94
N ILE A 27 4.07 -9.31 -21.70
CA ILE A 27 4.33 -10.41 -22.64
C ILE A 27 4.57 -11.70 -21.86
N LYS A 28 5.45 -11.64 -20.86
CA LYS A 28 5.75 -12.78 -19.98
C LYS A 28 4.55 -13.16 -19.14
N ALA A 29 3.83 -12.19 -18.57
CA ALA A 29 2.63 -12.41 -17.80
C ALA A 29 1.57 -13.15 -18.63
N ARG A 30 1.30 -12.71 -19.87
CA ARG A 30 0.37 -13.35 -20.79
C ARG A 30 0.75 -14.81 -21.09
N TYR A 31 2.02 -15.05 -21.41
CA TYR A 31 2.52 -16.40 -21.65
C TYR A 31 2.33 -17.30 -20.44
N LEU A 32 2.69 -16.83 -19.25
CA LEU A 32 2.60 -17.61 -18.02
C LEU A 32 1.16 -17.84 -17.60
N PHE A 33 0.24 -16.87 -17.76
CA PHE A 33 -1.19 -17.11 -17.53
C PHE A 33 -1.77 -18.13 -18.48
N LYS A 34 -1.38 -18.12 -19.76
CA LYS A 34 -1.80 -19.14 -20.72
C LYS A 34 -1.27 -20.51 -20.32
N LYS A 35 -0.02 -20.61 -19.86
CA LYS A 35 0.55 -21.86 -19.35
C LYS A 35 -0.13 -22.35 -18.06
N ALA A 36 -0.51 -21.45 -17.18
CA ALA A 36 -1.28 -21.75 -15.99
C ALA A 36 -2.68 -22.29 -16.37
N TYR A 37 -3.36 -21.64 -17.34
CA TYR A 37 -4.62 -22.11 -17.90
C TYR A 37 -4.51 -23.57 -18.39
N GLU A 38 -3.52 -23.88 -19.24
CA GLU A 38 -3.28 -25.21 -19.78
C GLU A 38 -3.02 -26.25 -18.66
N ALA A 39 -2.21 -25.87 -17.66
CA ALA A 39 -1.86 -26.73 -16.55
C ALA A 39 -3.03 -27.02 -15.59
N PHE A 40 -3.88 -26.03 -15.30
CA PHE A 40 -5.09 -26.21 -14.52
C PHE A 40 -6.16 -26.99 -15.28
N ALA A 41 -6.29 -26.76 -16.60
CA ALA A 41 -7.21 -27.50 -17.46
C ALA A 41 -6.89 -28.99 -17.49
N THR A 42 -5.61 -29.39 -17.60
CA THR A 42 -5.16 -30.78 -17.56
C THR A 42 -5.51 -31.49 -16.25
N ARG A 43 -5.70 -30.71 -15.16
CA ARG A 43 -6.07 -31.24 -13.84
C ARG A 43 -7.55 -31.10 -13.51
N GLU A 44 -8.34 -30.76 -14.49
CA GLU A 44 -9.79 -30.55 -14.34
C GLU A 44 -10.15 -29.50 -13.27
N ASN A 45 -9.19 -28.57 -12.95
CA ASN A 45 -9.46 -27.44 -12.07
C ASN A 45 -10.04 -26.28 -12.88
N TYR A 46 -11.29 -26.45 -13.31
CA TYR A 46 -11.99 -25.54 -14.20
C TYR A 46 -12.03 -24.08 -13.71
N PRO A 47 -12.31 -23.78 -12.42
CA PRO A 47 -12.33 -22.40 -11.96
C PRO A 47 -10.98 -21.69 -12.11
N GLN A 48 -9.88 -22.33 -11.69
CA GLN A 48 -8.54 -21.77 -11.78
C GLN A 48 -8.04 -21.67 -13.22
N ALA A 49 -8.41 -22.64 -14.05
CA ALA A 49 -8.14 -22.62 -15.48
C ALA A 49 -8.80 -21.40 -16.13
N ILE A 50 -10.13 -21.23 -15.98
CA ILE A 50 -10.86 -20.13 -16.58
C ILE A 50 -10.38 -18.78 -16.05
N GLU A 51 -10.11 -18.65 -14.75
CA GLU A 51 -9.54 -17.42 -14.18
C GLU A 51 -8.20 -17.07 -14.84
N SER A 52 -7.30 -18.04 -14.99
CA SER A 52 -6.01 -17.83 -15.65
C SER A 52 -6.19 -17.50 -17.15
N GLY A 53 -7.12 -18.16 -17.83
CA GLY A 53 -7.47 -17.87 -19.22
C GLY A 53 -8.00 -16.44 -19.40
N VAL A 54 -8.86 -15.98 -18.51
CA VAL A 54 -9.39 -14.59 -18.50
C VAL A 54 -8.26 -13.57 -18.31
N GLN A 55 -7.31 -13.84 -17.40
CA GLN A 55 -6.15 -12.96 -17.22
C GLN A 55 -5.27 -12.91 -18.47
N ALA A 56 -5.02 -14.05 -19.10
CA ALA A 56 -4.30 -14.08 -20.37
C ALA A 56 -5.05 -13.32 -21.48
N ASN A 57 -6.38 -13.49 -21.53
CA ASN A 57 -7.24 -12.81 -22.51
C ASN A 57 -7.23 -11.30 -22.34
N ALA A 58 -7.29 -10.81 -21.11
CA ALA A 58 -7.20 -9.37 -20.84
C ALA A 58 -5.88 -8.77 -21.35
N LEU A 59 -4.78 -9.52 -21.34
CA LEU A 59 -3.49 -9.10 -21.87
C LEU A 59 -3.46 -9.18 -23.40
N TYR A 60 -4.11 -10.14 -24.04
CA TYR A 60 -4.31 -10.16 -25.50
C TYR A 60 -5.10 -8.92 -25.94
N VAL A 61 -6.20 -8.61 -25.27
CA VAL A 61 -7.03 -7.42 -25.57
C VAL A 61 -6.26 -6.13 -25.38
N ARG A 62 -5.43 -6.04 -24.35
CA ARG A 62 -4.56 -4.88 -24.10
C ARG A 62 -3.61 -4.59 -25.26
N GLU A 63 -3.11 -5.64 -25.91
CA GLU A 63 -2.18 -5.55 -27.04
C GLU A 63 -2.89 -5.58 -28.40
N ASN A 64 -4.22 -5.53 -28.42
CA ASN A 64 -5.09 -5.60 -29.60
C ASN A 64 -4.99 -6.93 -30.38
N PHE A 65 -4.56 -8.02 -29.73
CA PHE A 65 -4.55 -9.37 -30.31
C PHE A 65 -5.93 -10.04 -30.16
N TYR A 66 -6.93 -9.43 -30.81
CA TYR A 66 -8.33 -9.87 -30.66
C TYR A 66 -8.58 -11.27 -31.23
N LYS A 67 -7.88 -11.66 -32.31
CA LYS A 67 -8.00 -12.98 -32.90
C LYS A 67 -7.64 -14.06 -31.88
N GLU A 68 -6.48 -13.94 -31.27
CA GLU A 68 -5.98 -14.85 -30.25
C GLU A 68 -6.87 -14.83 -29.00
N GLY A 69 -7.40 -13.66 -28.65
CA GLY A 69 -8.38 -13.53 -27.58
C GLY A 69 -9.67 -14.30 -27.84
N PHE A 70 -10.24 -14.22 -29.04
CA PHE A 70 -11.42 -14.99 -29.42
C PHE A 70 -11.13 -16.49 -29.50
N GLU A 71 -9.94 -16.89 -29.95
CA GLU A 71 -9.50 -18.29 -29.95
C GLU A 71 -9.43 -18.83 -28.52
N LEU A 72 -8.80 -18.10 -27.60
CA LEU A 72 -8.74 -18.49 -26.20
C LEU A 72 -10.14 -18.57 -25.56
N CYS A 73 -11.06 -17.65 -25.91
CA CYS A 73 -12.44 -17.76 -25.44
C CYS A 73 -13.16 -19.02 -25.96
N ARG A 74 -12.86 -19.49 -27.16
CA ARG A 74 -13.39 -20.75 -27.66
C ARG A 74 -12.82 -21.97 -26.91
N ASP A 75 -11.53 -21.93 -26.64
CA ASP A 75 -10.86 -23.00 -25.87
C ASP A 75 -11.44 -23.07 -24.44
N MET A 76 -11.67 -21.91 -23.81
CA MET A 76 -12.33 -21.83 -22.50
C MET A 76 -13.76 -22.37 -22.52
N ASP A 77 -14.56 -22.10 -23.58
CA ASP A 77 -15.91 -22.67 -23.71
C ASP A 77 -15.88 -24.17 -23.85
N GLN A 78 -14.94 -24.71 -24.63
CA GLN A 78 -14.80 -26.16 -24.79
C GLN A 78 -14.42 -26.81 -23.46
N LEU A 79 -13.51 -26.18 -22.70
CA LEU A 79 -13.15 -26.66 -21.37
C LEU A 79 -14.33 -26.63 -20.40
N ILE A 80 -15.11 -25.56 -20.40
CA ILE A 80 -16.31 -25.39 -19.56
C ILE A 80 -17.31 -26.50 -19.92
N TRP A 81 -17.58 -26.69 -21.24
CA TRP A 81 -18.49 -27.70 -21.69
C TRP A 81 -18.06 -29.12 -21.26
N ALA A 82 -16.78 -29.45 -21.43
CA ALA A 82 -16.23 -30.73 -20.98
C ALA A 82 -16.39 -30.92 -19.46
N GLY A 83 -16.11 -29.90 -18.69
CA GLY A 83 -16.28 -29.92 -17.23
C GLY A 83 -17.73 -30.07 -16.80
N GLU A 84 -18.66 -29.43 -17.48
CA GLU A 84 -20.10 -29.57 -17.23
C GLU A 84 -20.59 -30.97 -17.51
N GLN A 85 -20.11 -31.63 -18.60
CA GLN A 85 -20.42 -33.03 -18.89
C GLN A 85 -19.87 -33.94 -17.81
N ASN A 86 -18.61 -33.75 -17.41
CA ASN A 86 -17.95 -34.56 -16.38
C ASN A 86 -18.64 -34.46 -15.03
N GLN A 87 -18.97 -33.21 -14.60
CA GLN A 87 -19.55 -32.95 -13.27
C GLN A 87 -21.08 -32.96 -13.27
N LYS A 88 -21.73 -33.11 -14.42
CA LYS A 88 -23.20 -33.03 -14.60
C LYS A 88 -23.81 -31.78 -13.97
N LYS A 89 -23.09 -30.65 -14.05
CA LYS A 89 -23.45 -29.36 -13.46
C LYS A 89 -23.10 -28.23 -14.41
N VAL A 90 -24.01 -27.28 -14.60
CA VAL A 90 -23.76 -26.08 -15.41
C VAL A 90 -22.92 -25.08 -14.63
N PHE A 91 -21.85 -24.56 -15.23
CA PHE A 91 -20.93 -23.58 -14.63
C PHE A 91 -21.28 -22.16 -15.06
N TYR A 92 -22.42 -21.66 -14.64
CA TYR A 92 -22.89 -20.32 -15.02
C TYR A 92 -21.88 -19.23 -14.70
N ASP A 93 -21.20 -19.29 -13.56
CA ASP A 93 -20.16 -18.33 -13.18
C ASP A 93 -19.01 -18.30 -14.18
N LEU A 94 -18.55 -19.46 -14.62
CA LEU A 94 -17.45 -19.57 -15.59
C LEU A 94 -17.90 -19.13 -16.99
N ARG A 95 -19.11 -19.49 -17.39
CA ARG A 95 -19.72 -19.01 -18.65
C ARG A 95 -19.86 -17.49 -18.64
N PHE A 96 -20.24 -16.91 -17.50
CA PHE A 96 -20.32 -15.47 -17.35
C PHE A 96 -18.97 -14.80 -17.61
N LEU A 97 -17.89 -15.32 -17.04
CA LEU A 97 -16.55 -14.75 -17.21
C LEU A 97 -16.13 -14.73 -18.69
N VAL A 98 -16.32 -15.85 -19.40
CA VAL A 98 -15.95 -15.93 -20.82
C VAL A 98 -16.83 -15.04 -21.70
N ASN A 99 -18.14 -14.99 -21.45
CA ASN A 99 -19.06 -14.10 -22.17
C ASN A 99 -18.72 -12.62 -21.94
N LYS A 100 -18.28 -12.26 -20.74
CA LYS A 100 -17.80 -10.89 -20.42
C LYS A 100 -16.58 -10.52 -21.28
N GLU A 101 -15.61 -11.41 -21.39
CA GLU A 101 -14.43 -11.17 -22.22
C GLU A 101 -14.80 -10.95 -23.70
N ARG A 102 -15.70 -11.77 -24.25
CA ARG A 102 -16.19 -11.59 -25.63
C ARG A 102 -16.92 -10.26 -25.80
N LEU A 103 -17.76 -9.90 -24.85
CA LEU A 103 -18.46 -8.61 -24.89
C LEU A 103 -17.46 -7.45 -24.91
N GLN A 104 -16.43 -7.51 -24.08
CA GLN A 104 -15.40 -6.48 -24.05
C GLN A 104 -14.66 -6.36 -25.39
N MET A 105 -14.30 -7.48 -26.01
CA MET A 105 -13.64 -7.49 -27.31
C MET A 105 -14.54 -6.91 -28.43
N TYR A 106 -15.80 -7.35 -28.53
CA TYR A 106 -16.73 -6.78 -29.52
C TYR A 106 -17.04 -5.32 -29.28
N THR A 107 -17.06 -4.89 -28.00
CA THR A 107 -17.21 -3.47 -27.66
C THR A 107 -15.98 -2.66 -28.09
N ALA A 108 -14.77 -3.17 -27.87
CA ALA A 108 -13.54 -2.53 -28.30
C ALA A 108 -13.44 -2.43 -29.82
N LEU A 109 -13.89 -3.49 -30.53
CA LEU A 109 -13.96 -3.53 -31.99
C LEU A 109 -15.12 -2.70 -32.58
N LYS A 110 -15.90 -2.02 -31.75
CA LYS A 110 -17.07 -1.23 -32.19
C LYS A 110 -18.08 -2.02 -33.03
N ASN A 111 -18.28 -3.31 -32.72
CA ASN A 111 -19.27 -4.18 -33.36
C ASN A 111 -20.55 -4.26 -32.52
N PRO A 112 -21.56 -3.41 -32.75
CA PRO A 112 -22.73 -3.32 -31.88
C PRO A 112 -23.60 -4.58 -31.94
N ALA A 113 -23.72 -5.24 -33.09
CA ALA A 113 -24.57 -6.42 -33.25
C ALA A 113 -24.04 -7.60 -32.44
N GLN A 114 -22.76 -7.92 -32.55
CA GLN A 114 -22.13 -9.00 -31.81
C GLN A 114 -22.03 -8.66 -30.32
N ALA A 115 -21.69 -7.40 -29.98
CA ALA A 115 -21.66 -6.94 -28.62
C ALA A 115 -23.02 -7.07 -27.95
N LYS A 116 -24.15 -6.71 -28.62
CA LYS A 116 -25.50 -6.88 -28.09
C LYS A 116 -25.83 -8.35 -27.84
N THR A 117 -25.47 -9.23 -28.76
CA THR A 117 -25.68 -10.68 -28.61
C THR A 117 -24.94 -11.21 -27.37
N GLN A 118 -23.69 -10.81 -27.18
CA GLN A 118 -22.92 -11.21 -25.98
C GLN A 118 -23.46 -10.59 -24.69
N LEU A 119 -23.96 -9.35 -24.73
CA LEU A 119 -24.60 -8.72 -23.59
C LEU A 119 -25.82 -9.51 -23.12
N ASN A 120 -26.68 -9.93 -24.05
CA ASN A 120 -27.87 -10.73 -23.73
C ASN A 120 -27.47 -12.07 -23.07
N LYS A 121 -26.45 -12.76 -23.61
CA LYS A 121 -25.91 -13.99 -23.01
C LYS A 121 -25.33 -13.74 -21.62
N LEU A 122 -24.66 -12.61 -21.42
CA LEU A 122 -24.08 -12.25 -20.13
C LEU A 122 -25.18 -12.00 -19.08
N GLU A 123 -26.27 -11.32 -19.46
CA GLU A 123 -27.43 -11.11 -18.59
C GLU A 123 -28.11 -12.43 -18.22
N GLU A 124 -28.32 -13.30 -19.19
CA GLU A 124 -28.90 -14.63 -18.96
C GLU A 124 -28.06 -15.46 -18.00
N THR A 125 -26.74 -15.53 -18.24
CA THR A 125 -25.84 -16.30 -17.37
C THR A 125 -25.76 -15.71 -15.96
N ALA A 126 -25.76 -14.40 -15.80
CA ALA A 126 -25.79 -13.77 -14.48
C ALA A 126 -27.05 -14.07 -13.69
N ASN A 127 -28.21 -14.03 -14.37
CA ASN A 127 -29.50 -14.36 -13.75
C ASN A 127 -29.57 -15.85 -13.31
N LEU A 128 -28.99 -16.75 -14.10
CA LEU A 128 -28.97 -18.18 -13.79
C LEU A 128 -27.94 -18.54 -12.70
N ALA A 129 -26.83 -17.80 -12.62
CA ALA A 129 -25.80 -17.98 -11.61
C ALA A 129 -26.28 -17.61 -10.19
N LYS A 130 -27.26 -16.70 -10.05
CA LYS A 130 -27.80 -16.19 -8.78
C LYS A 130 -26.70 -15.73 -7.80
N ASN A 131 -25.69 -15.03 -8.33
CA ASN A 131 -24.52 -14.58 -7.60
C ASN A 131 -24.47 -13.06 -7.60
N ASP A 132 -24.60 -12.43 -6.44
CA ASP A 132 -24.63 -10.98 -6.28
C ASP A 132 -23.36 -10.29 -6.79
N SER A 133 -22.19 -10.92 -6.63
CA SER A 133 -20.93 -10.38 -7.13
C SER A 133 -20.92 -10.28 -8.66
N LEU A 134 -21.56 -11.22 -9.36
CA LEU A 134 -21.69 -11.16 -10.81
C LEU A 134 -22.64 -10.06 -11.25
N THR A 135 -23.64 -9.73 -10.45
CA THR A 135 -24.56 -8.62 -10.72
C THR A 135 -23.83 -7.27 -10.72
N GLU A 136 -22.90 -7.05 -9.80
CA GLU A 136 -22.05 -5.85 -9.79
C GLU A 136 -21.20 -5.76 -11.07
N VAL A 137 -20.51 -6.85 -11.42
CA VAL A 137 -19.69 -6.95 -12.63
C VAL A 137 -20.54 -6.75 -13.89
N LEU A 138 -21.75 -7.31 -13.93
CA LEU A 138 -22.69 -7.13 -15.02
C LEU A 138 -23.06 -5.67 -15.23
N LEU A 139 -23.41 -4.96 -14.15
CA LEU A 139 -23.80 -3.55 -14.24
C LEU A 139 -22.67 -2.67 -14.78
N TYR A 140 -21.43 -2.88 -14.34
CA TYR A 140 -20.26 -2.20 -14.92
C TYR A 140 -20.05 -2.51 -16.39
N THR A 141 -20.16 -3.78 -16.74
CA THR A 141 -19.96 -4.23 -18.12
C THR A 141 -21.05 -3.68 -19.06
N LYS A 142 -22.33 -3.67 -18.58
CA LYS A 142 -23.45 -3.06 -19.29
C LYS A 142 -23.25 -1.56 -19.48
N ALA A 143 -22.83 -0.86 -18.45
CA ALA A 143 -22.59 0.59 -18.53
C ALA A 143 -21.50 0.90 -19.57
N ASN A 144 -20.38 0.16 -19.54
CA ASN A 144 -19.31 0.33 -20.52
C ASN A 144 -19.81 0.08 -21.96
N TYR A 145 -20.60 -0.94 -22.18
CA TYR A 145 -21.26 -1.22 -23.45
C TYR A 145 -22.13 -0.03 -23.89
N TYR A 146 -23.06 0.40 -23.05
CA TYR A 146 -24.00 1.47 -23.38
C TYR A 146 -23.28 2.80 -23.71
N TYR A 147 -22.29 3.21 -22.92
CA TYR A 147 -21.53 4.43 -23.19
C TYR A 147 -20.69 4.33 -24.46
N THR A 148 -20.12 3.15 -24.75
CA THR A 148 -19.35 2.95 -25.99
C THR A 148 -20.20 3.10 -27.24
N PHE A 149 -21.47 2.75 -27.16
CA PHE A 149 -22.43 2.85 -28.26
C PHE A 149 -23.37 4.06 -28.15
N ASN A 150 -22.98 5.08 -27.38
CA ASN A 150 -23.71 6.36 -27.20
C ASN A 150 -25.12 6.20 -26.60
N GLN A 151 -25.40 5.11 -25.92
CA GLN A 151 -26.66 4.87 -25.20
C GLN A 151 -26.54 5.36 -23.76
N ASN A 152 -26.28 6.67 -23.59
CA ASN A 152 -25.88 7.25 -22.31
C ASN A 152 -26.94 7.08 -21.20
N THR A 153 -28.22 7.17 -21.55
CA THR A 153 -29.33 7.01 -20.58
C THR A 153 -29.32 5.63 -19.92
N GLN A 154 -29.08 4.58 -20.72
CA GLN A 154 -28.99 3.20 -20.20
C GLN A 154 -27.71 3.01 -19.36
N GLY A 155 -26.59 3.60 -19.79
CA GLY A 155 -25.34 3.61 -19.02
C GLY A 155 -25.52 4.28 -17.66
N ASP A 156 -26.18 5.45 -17.64
CA ASP A 156 -26.50 6.19 -16.41
C ASP A 156 -27.38 5.36 -15.47
N ALA A 157 -28.37 4.64 -16.02
CA ALA A 157 -29.25 3.77 -15.23
C ALA A 157 -28.46 2.64 -14.54
N CYS A 158 -27.48 2.04 -15.24
CA CYS A 158 -26.61 1.01 -14.66
C CYS A 158 -25.74 1.56 -13.51
N PHE A 159 -25.09 2.72 -13.73
CA PHE A 159 -24.27 3.35 -12.67
C PHE A 159 -25.10 3.81 -11.49
N ARG A 160 -26.30 4.39 -11.75
CA ARG A 160 -27.22 4.78 -10.67
C ARG A 160 -27.62 3.59 -9.81
N LYS A 161 -27.89 2.44 -10.44
CA LYS A 161 -28.23 1.22 -9.71
C LYS A 161 -27.06 0.76 -8.84
N LEU A 162 -25.83 0.74 -9.37
CA LEU A 162 -24.61 0.42 -8.61
C LEU A 162 -24.38 1.36 -7.43
N ILE A 163 -24.46 2.67 -7.68
CA ILE A 163 -24.28 3.69 -6.65
C ILE A 163 -25.31 3.53 -5.53
N ASN A 164 -26.58 3.28 -5.87
CA ASN A 164 -27.63 3.06 -4.88
C ASN A 164 -27.38 1.81 -4.06
N GLN A 165 -27.00 0.70 -4.68
CA GLN A 165 -26.66 -0.54 -3.98
C GLN A 165 -25.49 -0.35 -2.99
N TYR A 166 -24.45 0.40 -3.38
CA TYR A 166 -23.33 0.67 -2.47
C TYR A 166 -23.70 1.67 -1.36
N LYS A 167 -24.56 2.66 -1.67
CA LYS A 167 -25.09 3.57 -0.63
C LYS A 167 -25.92 2.83 0.42
N GLU A 168 -26.76 1.89 0.01
CA GLU A 168 -27.56 1.05 0.90
C GLU A 168 -26.66 0.18 1.80
N LYS A 169 -25.56 -0.35 1.25
CA LYS A 169 -24.54 -1.09 1.98
C LYS A 169 -23.58 -0.18 2.80
N LYS A 170 -23.74 1.15 2.74
CA LYS A 170 -22.84 2.15 3.34
C LYS A 170 -21.38 2.03 2.89
N ASP A 171 -21.14 1.45 1.70
CA ASP A 171 -19.82 1.30 1.11
C ASP A 171 -19.47 2.54 0.27
N TYR A 172 -19.20 3.64 0.94
CA TYR A 172 -18.93 4.94 0.33
C TYR A 172 -17.65 4.97 -0.50
N ALA A 173 -16.68 4.10 -0.18
CA ALA A 173 -15.46 3.96 -0.97
C ALA A 173 -15.79 3.43 -2.38
N LYS A 174 -16.64 2.39 -2.48
CA LYS A 174 -17.08 1.85 -3.77
C LYS A 174 -17.92 2.83 -4.56
N VAL A 175 -18.71 3.67 -3.91
CA VAL A 175 -19.43 4.77 -4.61
C VAL A 175 -18.45 5.74 -5.25
N SER A 176 -17.39 6.14 -4.52
CA SER A 176 -16.33 7.01 -5.06
C SER A 176 -15.62 6.35 -6.23
N ASP A 177 -15.35 5.04 -6.14
CA ASP A 177 -14.72 4.27 -7.22
C ASP A 177 -15.64 4.14 -8.44
N CYS A 178 -16.96 4.06 -8.27
CA CYS A 178 -17.93 4.14 -9.37
C CYS A 178 -17.76 5.44 -10.17
N TYR A 179 -17.72 6.57 -9.52
CA TYR A 179 -17.51 7.86 -10.21
C TYR A 179 -16.16 7.93 -10.92
N LYS A 180 -15.08 7.50 -10.29
CA LYS A 180 -13.74 7.45 -10.91
C LYS A 180 -13.71 6.54 -12.14
N ASN A 181 -14.36 5.38 -12.06
CA ASN A 181 -14.47 4.45 -13.17
C ASN A 181 -15.28 5.04 -14.32
N LEU A 182 -16.38 5.75 -14.03
CA LEU A 182 -17.19 6.40 -15.03
C LEU A 182 -16.43 7.53 -15.73
N ILE A 183 -15.63 8.31 -14.99
CA ILE A 183 -14.71 9.30 -15.56
C ILE A 183 -13.71 8.62 -16.52
N GLY A 184 -13.17 7.45 -16.11
CA GLY A 184 -12.27 6.65 -16.94
C GLY A 184 -12.93 6.14 -18.22
N ILE A 185 -14.18 5.70 -18.15
CA ILE A 185 -14.98 5.26 -19.31
C ILE A 185 -15.25 6.45 -20.24
N ALA A 186 -15.69 7.59 -19.69
CA ALA A 186 -15.96 8.80 -20.46
C ALA A 186 -14.72 9.30 -21.22
N ARG A 187 -13.54 9.23 -20.57
CA ARG A 187 -12.26 9.58 -21.20
C ARG A 187 -11.91 8.64 -22.35
N LYS A 188 -12.05 7.31 -22.15
CA LYS A 188 -11.78 6.32 -23.21
C LYS A 188 -12.76 6.47 -24.40
N ALA A 189 -13.98 6.84 -24.13
CA ALA A 189 -15.01 7.07 -25.15
C ALA A 189 -14.92 8.46 -25.82
N ASN A 190 -14.01 9.33 -25.39
CA ASN A 190 -13.93 10.75 -25.82
C ASN A 190 -15.26 11.51 -25.62
N ASN A 191 -15.99 11.17 -24.56
CA ASN A 191 -17.31 11.75 -24.25
C ASN A 191 -17.15 12.88 -23.23
N ALA A 192 -16.83 14.08 -23.71
CA ALA A 192 -16.63 15.25 -22.85
C ALA A 192 -17.85 15.63 -22.01
N PRO A 193 -19.09 15.64 -22.54
CA PRO A 193 -20.27 15.95 -21.72
C PRO A 193 -20.51 14.95 -20.59
N LEU A 194 -20.25 13.65 -20.82
CA LEU A 194 -20.33 12.63 -19.78
C LEU A 194 -19.27 12.85 -18.71
N MET A 195 -18.06 13.21 -19.14
CA MET A 195 -16.93 13.45 -18.22
C MET A 195 -17.23 14.64 -17.30
N GLU A 196 -17.67 15.77 -17.86
CA GLU A 196 -18.01 16.99 -17.13
C GLU A 196 -19.12 16.72 -16.09
N ARG A 197 -20.24 16.19 -16.51
CA ARG A 197 -21.36 15.82 -15.64
C ARG A 197 -20.98 14.84 -14.53
N THR A 198 -20.08 13.91 -14.84
CA THR A 198 -19.60 12.93 -13.85
C THR A 198 -18.68 13.58 -12.82
N TYR A 199 -17.82 14.51 -13.24
CA TYR A 199 -16.99 15.29 -12.32
C TYR A 199 -17.85 16.14 -11.37
N GLU A 200 -18.85 16.82 -11.88
CA GLU A 200 -19.80 17.58 -11.04
C GLU A 200 -20.49 16.68 -10.01
N SER A 201 -21.02 15.53 -10.48
CA SER A 201 -21.65 14.55 -9.58
C SER A 201 -20.69 13.98 -8.55
N TYR A 202 -19.42 13.79 -8.93
CA TYR A 202 -18.38 13.31 -8.02
C TYR A 202 -17.99 14.35 -6.96
N ILE A 203 -17.93 15.63 -7.34
CA ILE A 203 -17.68 16.74 -6.40
C ILE A 203 -18.82 16.80 -5.38
N VAL A 204 -20.07 16.85 -5.85
CA VAL A 204 -21.27 16.85 -4.98
C VAL A 204 -21.29 15.62 -4.07
N TRP A 205 -20.94 14.46 -4.58
CA TRP A 205 -20.82 13.24 -3.79
C TRP A 205 -19.74 13.37 -2.72
N THR A 206 -18.55 13.85 -3.08
CA THR A 206 -17.43 14.01 -2.16
C THR A 206 -17.77 14.97 -1.01
N ASP A 207 -18.48 16.06 -1.30
CA ASP A 207 -18.96 17.01 -0.29
C ASP A 207 -20.06 16.39 0.58
N SER A 208 -20.97 15.60 -0.03
CA SER A 208 -22.01 14.86 0.71
C SER A 208 -21.41 13.78 1.61
N VAL A 209 -20.38 13.07 1.16
CA VAL A 209 -19.67 12.07 1.97
C VAL A 209 -18.93 12.74 3.12
N LYS A 210 -18.30 13.89 2.90
CA LYS A 210 -17.70 14.69 3.98
C LYS A 210 -18.72 15.05 5.06
N ALA A 211 -19.95 15.38 4.65
CA ALA A 211 -21.05 15.67 5.58
C ALA A 211 -21.59 14.40 6.27
N LEU A 212 -21.73 13.28 5.53
CA LEU A 212 -22.22 11.99 6.05
C LEU A 212 -21.17 11.25 6.88
N THR A 213 -19.90 11.31 6.47
CA THR A 213 -18.77 10.72 7.23
C THR A 213 -18.33 11.64 8.35
N ALA A 214 -18.63 12.94 8.31
CA ALA A 214 -18.25 13.87 9.36
C ALA A 214 -18.78 13.42 10.73
N GLN A 215 -19.92 12.77 10.79
CA GLN A 215 -20.48 12.23 12.02
C GLN A 215 -19.85 10.90 12.43
N ASP A 216 -19.56 10.03 11.48
CA ASP A 216 -18.84 8.77 11.71
C ASP A 216 -17.34 9.03 11.89
N GLU A 217 -16.76 9.97 11.11
CA GLU A 217 -15.39 10.45 11.31
C GLU A 217 -15.24 11.23 12.62
N LEU A 218 -16.25 12.00 13.05
CA LEU A 218 -16.26 12.63 14.37
C LEU A 218 -16.22 11.58 15.48
N ASN A 219 -16.92 10.48 15.35
CA ASN A 219 -16.86 9.38 16.30
C ASN A 219 -15.54 8.60 16.23
N VAL A 220 -15.02 8.39 15.03
CA VAL A 220 -13.68 7.77 14.82
C VAL A 220 -12.58 8.75 15.21
N LEU A 221 -12.71 10.04 14.87
CA LEU A 221 -11.80 11.08 15.28
C LEU A 221 -11.81 11.28 16.80
N LYS A 222 -12.99 11.21 17.42
CA LYS A 222 -13.13 11.26 18.87
C LYS A 222 -12.45 10.07 19.54
N ARG A 223 -12.61 8.86 19.01
CA ARG A 223 -11.87 7.67 19.49
C ARG A 223 -10.37 7.81 19.27
N LYS A 224 -9.93 8.26 18.10
CA LYS A 224 -8.50 8.53 17.83
C LYS A 224 -7.96 9.69 18.66
N TYR A 225 -8.78 10.70 18.95
CA TYR A 225 -8.41 11.78 19.84
C TYR A 225 -8.27 11.28 21.27
N ASP A 226 -9.19 10.44 21.75
CA ASP A 226 -9.11 9.81 23.06
C ASP A 226 -7.90 8.86 23.14
N GLU A 227 -7.62 8.06 22.11
CA GLU A 227 -6.40 7.24 22.01
C GLU A 227 -5.12 8.09 21.91
N SER A 228 -5.16 9.22 21.20
CA SER A 228 -4.01 10.10 21.11
C SER A 228 -3.78 10.88 22.42
N GLN A 229 -4.84 11.25 23.14
CA GLN A 229 -4.74 11.83 24.47
C GLN A 229 -4.09 10.86 25.47
N LEU A 230 -4.47 9.57 25.43
CA LEU A 230 -3.82 8.54 26.22
C LEU A 230 -2.34 8.36 25.85
N THR A 231 -2.03 8.34 24.54
CA THR A 231 -0.64 8.29 24.07
C THR A 231 0.17 9.56 24.32
N ILE A 232 -0.46 10.72 24.36
CA ILE A 232 0.18 11.98 24.76
C ILE A 232 0.45 11.97 26.26
N GLN A 233 -0.50 11.52 27.08
CA GLN A 233 -0.30 11.34 28.51
C GLN A 233 0.83 10.38 28.83
N GLU A 234 0.89 9.22 28.16
CA GLU A 234 2.01 8.27 28.30
C GLU A 234 3.33 8.86 27.85
N LYS A 235 3.33 9.70 26.79
CA LYS A 235 4.54 10.39 26.32
C LYS A 235 4.95 11.52 27.23
N ASP A 236 4.03 12.27 27.78
CA ASP A 236 4.32 13.34 28.79
C ASP A 236 4.90 12.74 30.07
N ASP A 237 4.38 11.59 30.54
CA ASP A 237 4.93 10.87 31.67
C ASP A 237 6.35 10.36 31.36
N THR A 238 6.61 9.89 30.14
CA THR A 238 7.96 9.47 29.73
C THR A 238 8.90 10.64 29.45
N LEU A 239 8.39 11.78 28.98
CA LEU A 239 9.15 13.02 28.79
C LEU A 239 9.52 13.66 30.12
N SER A 240 8.60 13.72 31.08
CA SER A 240 8.88 14.21 32.41
C SER A 240 9.93 13.34 33.12
N ALA A 241 9.83 11.99 33.00
CA ALA A 241 10.86 11.09 33.52
C ALA A 241 12.23 11.34 32.85
N LYS A 242 12.28 11.54 31.54
CA LYS A 242 13.52 11.88 30.82
C LYS A 242 14.07 13.25 31.20
N GLN A 243 13.20 14.25 31.43
CA GLN A 243 13.61 15.56 31.90
C GLN A 243 14.23 15.47 33.30
N TYR A 244 13.67 14.69 34.23
CA TYR A 244 14.27 14.47 35.55
C TYR A 244 15.64 13.78 35.46
N ILE A 245 15.81 12.85 34.54
CA ILE A 245 17.11 12.18 34.29
C ILE A 245 18.12 13.21 33.74
N ILE A 246 17.74 14.05 32.79
CA ILE A 246 18.60 15.10 32.22
C ILE A 246 19.00 16.11 33.30
N ILE A 247 18.04 16.58 34.09
CA ILE A 247 18.30 17.52 35.20
C ILE A 247 19.26 16.88 36.21
N GLY A 248 19.02 15.62 36.59
CA GLY A 248 19.91 14.86 37.48
C GLY A 248 21.34 14.76 36.91
N LEU A 249 21.46 14.47 35.62
CA LEU A 249 22.74 14.40 34.93
C LEU A 249 23.48 15.76 34.88
N CYS A 250 22.75 16.86 34.65
CA CYS A 250 23.29 18.20 34.67
C CYS A 250 23.79 18.57 36.07
N VAL A 251 23.04 18.27 37.12
CA VAL A 251 23.45 18.49 38.50
C VAL A 251 24.71 17.69 38.84
N LEU A 252 24.80 16.45 38.40
CA LEU A 252 25.96 15.60 38.60
C LEU A 252 27.21 16.14 37.89
N VAL A 253 27.06 16.68 36.68
CA VAL A 253 28.14 17.35 35.95
C VAL A 253 28.60 18.60 36.67
N VAL A 254 27.69 19.41 37.19
CA VAL A 254 28.03 20.64 37.97
C VAL A 254 28.81 20.23 39.25
N ILE A 255 28.39 19.20 39.95
CA ILE A 255 29.12 18.71 41.14
C ILE A 255 30.53 18.21 40.77
N LEU A 256 30.67 17.50 39.66
CA LEU A 256 31.97 17.02 39.15
C LEU A 256 32.88 18.18 38.78
N VAL A 257 32.36 19.20 38.10
CA VAL A 257 33.11 20.42 37.73
C VAL A 257 33.56 21.18 38.99
N ALA A 258 32.66 21.33 39.96
CA ALA A 258 32.97 21.99 41.25
C ALA A 258 34.02 21.17 42.02
N GLY A 259 33.93 19.83 42.05
CA GLY A 259 34.95 18.95 42.66
C GLY A 259 36.31 19.06 41.99
N LEU A 260 36.32 19.12 40.63
CA LEU A 260 37.57 19.33 39.88
C LEU A 260 38.18 20.74 40.12
N ALA A 261 37.35 21.77 40.26
CA ALA A 261 37.82 23.13 40.58
C ALA A 261 38.42 23.21 41.99
N ILE A 262 37.82 22.50 42.96
CA ILE A 262 38.34 22.40 44.32
C ILE A 262 39.66 21.65 44.32
N LEU A 263 39.73 20.51 43.57
CA LEU A 263 40.97 19.70 43.44
C LEU A 263 42.07 20.53 42.75
N ALA A 264 41.75 21.32 41.72
CA ALA A 264 42.66 22.23 41.06
C ALA A 264 43.17 23.33 42.00
N ALA A 265 42.27 23.90 42.84
CA ALA A 265 42.63 24.91 43.84
C ALA A 265 43.56 24.32 44.96
N ILE A 266 43.29 23.08 45.40
CA ILE A 266 44.15 22.38 46.35
C ILE A 266 45.51 22.08 45.71
N LEU A 267 45.57 21.61 44.46
CA LEU A 267 46.78 21.39 43.70
C LEU A 267 47.57 22.65 43.51
N LEU A 268 46.93 23.77 43.18
CA LEU A 268 47.56 25.08 43.06
C LEU A 268 48.15 25.56 44.39
N LYS A 269 47.43 25.34 45.51
CA LYS A 269 47.93 25.64 46.86
C LYS A 269 49.09 24.71 47.22
N PHE A 270 49.03 23.44 46.85
CA PHE A 270 50.13 22.48 47.11
C PHE A 270 51.35 22.85 46.27
N ILE A 271 51.17 23.21 44.98
CA ILE A 271 52.24 23.67 44.10
C ILE A 271 52.84 24.97 44.61
N ALA A 272 51.99 25.92 45.09
CA ALA A 272 52.47 27.18 45.68
C ALA A 272 53.22 26.98 47.02
N GLY A 273 52.76 26.02 47.84
CA GLY A 273 53.43 25.64 49.07
C GLY A 273 54.81 24.95 48.83
N ASN A 274 54.90 24.09 47.82
CA ASN A 274 56.16 23.41 47.47
C ASN A 274 57.17 24.30 46.72
N ARG A 275 56.70 25.41 46.09
CA ARG A 275 57.57 26.42 45.47
C ARG A 275 58.55 27.08 46.45
N LYS A 276 58.28 27.02 47.75
CA LYS A 276 59.16 27.54 48.79
C LYS A 276 60.26 26.52 49.24
N LEU A 277 60.14 25.25 48.91
CA LEU A 277 61.04 24.27 49.52
C LEU A 277 61.99 23.46 48.60
N LYS A 278 61.86 23.45 47.28
CA LYS A 278 62.92 22.80 46.46
C LYS A 278 63.00 23.42 45.07
N LYS A 279 64.02 24.21 44.90
CA LYS A 279 64.57 24.58 43.59
C LYS A 279 65.03 23.34 42.81
N SER A 280 64.49 23.19 41.67
CA SER A 280 65.13 22.90 40.37
C SER A 280 65.17 21.53 39.76
N VAL A 281 64.88 20.39 40.32
CA VAL A 281 65.10 19.14 39.53
C VAL A 281 63.90 18.19 39.46
N LYS A 282 62.96 18.21 40.36
CA LYS A 282 61.82 17.28 40.34
C LYS A 282 60.58 17.74 39.56
N ILE A 283 60.52 19.03 39.24
CA ILE A 283 59.34 19.65 38.62
C ILE A 283 59.11 19.22 37.16
N ALA A 284 60.17 18.88 36.44
CA ALA A 284 60.03 18.51 35.01
C ALA A 284 59.38 17.11 34.78
N ASN A 285 59.60 16.16 35.67
CA ASN A 285 59.04 14.81 35.50
C ASN A 285 57.58 14.70 35.99
N GLU A 286 57.21 15.37 37.06
CA GLU A 286 55.84 15.37 37.56
C GLU A 286 54.88 16.13 36.65
N HIS A 287 55.40 17.18 35.99
CA HIS A 287 54.62 17.97 35.03
C HIS A 287 54.27 17.18 33.76
N ASN A 288 55.16 16.26 33.32
CA ASN A 288 54.90 15.43 32.17
C ASN A 288 53.92 14.28 32.48
N GLU A 289 53.94 13.74 33.70
CA GLU A 289 52.96 12.68 34.10
C GLU A 289 51.52 13.23 34.22
N LEU A 290 51.37 14.43 34.81
CA LEU A 290 50.09 15.08 34.90
C LEU A 290 49.52 15.47 33.52
N LYS A 291 50.42 15.92 32.61
CA LYS A 291 50.04 16.25 31.23
C LYS A 291 49.58 14.99 30.46
N THR A 292 50.21 13.88 30.71
CA THR A 292 49.88 12.59 30.09
C THR A 292 48.54 12.07 30.63
N LYS A 293 48.29 12.18 31.93
CA LYS A 293 47.00 11.80 32.54
C LYS A 293 45.86 12.72 32.08
N PHE A 294 46.12 14.02 31.93
CA PHE A 294 45.11 14.96 31.41
C PHE A 294 44.78 14.68 29.94
N ILE A 295 45.76 14.36 29.11
CA ILE A 295 45.58 13.98 27.71
C ILE A 295 44.76 12.67 27.61
N GLN A 296 45.02 11.70 28.50
CA GLN A 296 44.22 10.48 28.57
C GLN A 296 42.77 10.76 29.00
N LEU A 297 42.56 11.61 29.98
CA LEU A 297 41.19 12.00 30.41
C LEU A 297 40.44 12.73 29.31
N MET A 298 41.10 13.63 28.58
CA MET A 298 40.52 14.31 27.41
C MET A 298 40.21 13.32 26.25
N LYS A 299 41.03 12.32 26.05
CA LYS A 299 40.78 11.25 25.08
C LYS A 299 39.55 10.40 25.45
N THR A 300 39.39 10.04 26.73
CA THR A 300 38.20 9.29 27.20
C THR A 300 36.93 10.13 27.12
N PHE A 301 37.02 11.42 27.47
CA PHE A 301 35.90 12.32 27.36
C PHE A 301 35.44 12.54 25.90
N ARG A 302 36.42 12.66 24.99
CA ARG A 302 36.17 12.75 23.53
C ARG A 302 35.55 11.46 22.98
N LEU A 303 35.96 10.30 23.43
CA LEU A 303 35.36 9.00 23.08
C LEU A 303 33.90 8.87 23.57
N LEU A 304 33.61 9.41 24.74
CA LEU A 304 32.28 9.38 25.33
C LEU A 304 31.32 10.30 24.54
N ILE A 305 31.77 11.48 24.10
CA ILE A 305 31.00 12.38 23.24
C ILE A 305 30.75 11.75 21.87
N VAL A 306 31.76 11.11 21.27
CA VAL A 306 31.62 10.41 19.98
C VAL A 306 30.65 9.23 20.10
N ALA A 307 30.67 8.48 21.19
CA ALA A 307 29.72 7.40 21.44
C ALA A 307 28.28 7.91 21.60
N LEU A 308 28.07 9.05 22.24
CA LEU A 308 26.77 9.72 22.37
C LEU A 308 26.25 10.22 21.01
N LEU A 309 27.14 10.79 20.18
CA LEU A 309 26.79 11.22 18.82
C LEU A 309 26.45 10.04 17.90
N LEU A 310 27.19 8.93 18.02
CA LEU A 310 26.90 7.70 17.27
C LEU A 310 25.59 7.05 17.71
N ALA A 311 25.24 7.10 18.99
CA ALA A 311 23.94 6.64 19.48
C ALA A 311 22.78 7.51 18.96
N GLY A 312 22.99 8.82 18.83
CA GLY A 312 22.04 9.77 18.23
C GLY A 312 21.81 9.50 16.74
N THR A 313 22.88 9.23 15.98
CA THR A 313 22.79 8.92 14.54
C THR A 313 22.13 7.57 14.27
N ALA A 314 22.34 6.58 15.14
CA ALA A 314 21.70 5.25 15.05
C ALA A 314 20.18 5.34 15.30
N SER A 315 19.71 6.26 16.13
CA SER A 315 18.30 6.51 16.35
C SER A 315 17.66 7.23 15.16
N ALA A 316 18.37 8.20 14.56
CA ALA A 316 17.94 8.90 13.36
C ALA A 316 17.82 7.94 12.16
N GLN A 317 18.78 7.05 11.96
CA GLN A 317 18.74 6.04 10.89
C GLN A 317 17.64 4.98 11.07
N ARG A 318 17.23 4.68 12.32
CA ARG A 318 16.08 3.82 12.59
C ARG A 318 14.76 4.51 12.26
N PHE A 319 14.69 5.82 12.48
CA PHE A 319 13.52 6.62 12.15
C PHE A 319 13.36 6.75 10.63
N GLU A 320 14.45 7.01 9.91
CA GLU A 320 14.48 7.10 8.45
C GLU A 320 14.09 5.77 7.77
N ARG A 321 14.55 4.63 8.29
CA ARG A 321 14.15 3.30 7.80
C ARG A 321 12.68 2.95 8.06
N ARG A 322 12.04 3.54 9.07
CA ARG A 322 10.58 3.38 9.31
C ARG A 322 9.76 4.29 8.40
N ALA A 323 10.23 5.50 8.12
CA ALA A 323 9.61 6.40 7.15
C ALA A 323 9.61 5.82 5.73
N MET A 324 10.71 5.17 5.32
CA MET A 324 10.80 4.51 3.99
C MET A 324 9.93 3.26 3.85
N ARG A 325 9.43 2.68 4.94
CA ARG A 325 8.49 1.54 4.91
C ARG A 325 7.01 1.95 4.83
N GLY A 326 6.71 3.23 4.71
CA GLY A 326 5.34 3.71 4.54
C GLY A 326 4.48 3.64 5.79
N GLU A 327 5.09 3.46 6.98
CA GLU A 327 4.36 3.39 8.25
C GLU A 327 3.90 4.77 8.77
N TYR A 328 4.31 5.87 8.08
CA TYR A 328 3.92 7.23 8.44
C TYR A 328 3.42 8.03 7.23
N SER A 329 2.35 8.78 7.43
CA SER A 329 1.80 9.71 6.44
C SER A 329 2.80 10.84 6.11
N PRO A 330 2.86 11.34 4.87
CA PRO A 330 3.75 12.43 4.45
C PRO A 330 3.67 13.71 5.29
N MET A 331 2.52 13.95 5.96
CA MET A 331 2.34 15.11 6.84
C MET A 331 3.20 15.06 8.11
N VAL A 332 3.49 13.86 8.63
CA VAL A 332 4.32 13.72 9.83
C VAL A 332 5.80 13.99 9.51
N TYR A 333 6.21 13.78 8.24
CA TYR A 333 7.57 14.02 7.79
C TYR A 333 7.95 15.53 7.78
N LEU A 334 6.98 16.38 7.43
CA LEU A 334 7.20 17.85 7.37
C LEU A 334 7.30 18.50 8.75
N ILE A 335 6.65 17.93 9.76
CA ILE A 335 6.71 18.45 11.14
C ILE A 335 8.01 18.04 11.83
N SER A 336 8.51 16.83 11.56
CA SER A 336 9.73 16.30 12.18
C SER A 336 11.02 16.95 11.67
N VAL A 337 11.03 17.49 10.44
CA VAL A 337 12.21 18.20 9.87
C VAL A 337 12.32 19.66 10.34
N ARG A 338 11.28 20.21 10.98
CA ARG A 338 11.27 21.59 11.46
C ARG A 338 11.66 21.76 12.94
N GLU A 339 11.80 20.67 13.70
CA GLU A 339 12.16 20.69 15.14
C GLU A 339 13.54 20.09 15.45
N VAL A 340 14.38 19.89 14.44
CA VAL A 340 15.81 19.61 14.56
C VAL A 340 16.58 20.67 13.77
#